data_81a02d061053118a9063c2876c759934
#
_entry.id   81a02d061053118a9063c2876c759934
#
_cell.length_a   1.000
_cell.length_b   1.000
_cell.length_c   1.000
_cell.angle_alpha   90.00
_cell.angle_beta   90.00
_cell.angle_gamma   90.00
#
_symmetry.space_group_name_H-M   'P 1'
#
loop_
_entity.id
_entity.type
_entity.pdbx_description
1 polymer ?
#
loop_
_entity_poly.entity_id
_entity_poly.type
_entity_poly.pdbx_seq_one_letter_code
_entity_poly.pdbx_strand_id
1 'polypeptide(L)'
;ERLGKDVDRIEYEWGEAVKPEDIREALEGSEKHYDMVGGVMNESSTGIRNPIEEIGDVIAEYPDTYFAVDAVSSLGGDYVDIDEHGIDVIFASTQKAFAMPPGLAVCVVSDEAYEREVEKEESSWYGGFRRCIDYYDRKGQTHSTPAIPIMLAYRKQMKRMLGETHEGRDERHREVAEYTRERAREHVEDFPEEGYESQTVTCIENTRGIDVAETIGTVSEEYDMVFSNGYGDIGEETFRIGHMGEHTVESIEALTDAIEDVADL
;
A
#
# COMPACT_ATOMS: atom_id res chain seq x y z
N GLU A 1 16.08 10.65 -7.71
CA GLU A 1 17.04 11.66 -7.30
C GLU A 1 18.31 11.04 -6.67
N ARG A 2 18.21 10.32 -5.54
CA ARG A 2 19.37 9.73 -4.86
C ARG A 2 20.16 8.73 -5.71
N LEU A 3 19.52 8.13 -6.71
CA LEU A 3 20.13 7.21 -7.67
C LEU A 3 20.53 7.92 -8.99
N GLY A 4 20.56 9.28 -9.00
CA GLY A 4 20.96 10.06 -10.15
C GLY A 4 19.88 10.15 -11.25
N LYS A 5 18.62 9.85 -10.93
CA LYS A 5 17.50 10.03 -11.85
C LYS A 5 16.99 11.46 -11.80
N ASP A 6 16.60 11.98 -12.96
CA ASP A 6 15.86 13.23 -13.07
C ASP A 6 14.39 12.92 -12.70
N VAL A 7 13.84 13.67 -11.75
CA VAL A 7 12.51 13.39 -11.18
C VAL A 7 11.75 14.68 -11.04
N ASP A 8 10.63 14.79 -11.72
CA ASP A 8 9.62 15.81 -11.48
C ASP A 8 8.57 15.25 -10.51
N ARG A 9 8.02 16.08 -9.62
CA ARG A 9 7.06 15.68 -8.60
C ARG A 9 5.76 16.44 -8.74
N ILE A 10 4.66 15.74 -8.52
CA ILE A 10 3.36 16.33 -8.29
C ILE A 10 3.07 16.10 -6.80
N GLU A 11 2.90 17.19 -6.05
CA GLU A 11 2.72 17.16 -4.61
C GLU A 11 1.29 17.58 -4.27
N TYR A 12 0.71 16.91 -3.26
CA TYR A 12 -0.64 17.14 -2.77
C TYR A 12 -0.59 17.45 -1.26
N GLU A 13 -1.60 18.13 -0.77
CA GLU A 13 -1.76 18.33 0.67
C GLU A 13 -2.09 17.01 1.37
N TRP A 14 -1.86 16.97 2.69
CA TRP A 14 -2.17 15.80 3.48
C TRP A 14 -3.67 15.45 3.40
N GLY A 15 -3.97 14.20 3.05
CA GLY A 15 -5.35 13.72 2.92
C GLY A 15 -5.96 13.89 1.53
N GLU A 16 -5.31 14.56 0.60
CA GLU A 16 -5.75 14.65 -0.80
C GLU A 16 -5.28 13.44 -1.62
N ALA A 17 -6.14 12.99 -2.53
CA ALA A 17 -5.81 11.93 -3.48
C ALA A 17 -5.16 12.50 -4.74
N VAL A 18 -4.29 11.71 -5.37
CA VAL A 18 -3.74 12.01 -6.71
C VAL A 18 -4.87 12.11 -7.73
N LYS A 19 -4.79 13.12 -8.61
CA LYS A 19 -5.77 13.28 -9.69
C LYS A 19 -5.18 12.79 -11.02
N PRO A 20 -5.87 11.90 -11.74
CA PRO A 20 -5.41 11.43 -13.05
C PRO A 20 -5.15 12.57 -14.06
N GLU A 21 -5.93 13.64 -13.96
CA GLU A 21 -5.80 14.83 -14.80
C GLU A 21 -4.45 15.53 -14.60
N ASP A 22 -3.94 15.60 -13.37
CA ASP A 22 -2.64 16.23 -13.09
C ASP A 22 -1.49 15.43 -13.69
N ILE A 23 -1.62 14.10 -13.72
CA ILE A 23 -0.67 13.21 -14.41
C ILE A 23 -0.71 13.49 -15.91
N ARG A 24 -1.91 13.60 -16.50
CA ARG A 24 -2.08 13.95 -17.93
C ARG A 24 -1.45 15.30 -18.23
N GLU A 25 -1.76 16.34 -17.46
CA GLU A 25 -1.21 17.68 -17.63
C GLU A 25 0.32 17.68 -17.54
N ALA A 26 0.90 16.92 -16.62
CA ALA A 26 2.35 16.81 -16.47
C ALA A 26 2.99 16.12 -17.70
N LEU A 27 2.36 15.06 -18.23
CA LEU A 27 2.85 14.35 -19.40
C LEU A 27 2.74 15.19 -20.67
N GLU A 28 1.61 15.88 -20.88
CA GLU A 28 1.37 16.75 -22.05
C GLU A 28 2.19 18.05 -22.00
N GLY A 29 2.33 18.64 -20.82
CA GLY A 29 3.01 19.93 -20.63
C GLY A 29 4.52 19.86 -20.66
N SER A 30 5.11 18.67 -20.64
CA SER A 30 6.56 18.48 -20.59
C SER A 30 7.20 18.46 -21.98
N GLU A 31 8.30 19.18 -22.14
CA GLU A 31 9.19 19.02 -23.30
C GLU A 31 10.07 17.76 -23.22
N LYS A 32 10.10 17.12 -22.04
CA LYS A 32 10.85 15.89 -21.78
C LYS A 32 9.95 14.69 -21.98
N HIS A 33 10.55 13.60 -22.44
CA HIS A 33 9.92 12.29 -22.35
C HIS A 33 10.16 11.74 -20.95
N TYR A 34 9.10 11.23 -20.30
CA TYR A 34 9.21 10.50 -19.04
C TYR A 34 9.33 9.00 -19.31
N ASP A 35 10.43 8.40 -18.89
CA ASP A 35 10.61 6.94 -18.96
C ASP A 35 9.64 6.20 -18.04
N MET A 36 9.19 6.82 -16.92
CA MET A 36 8.35 6.17 -15.92
C MET A 36 7.52 7.18 -15.15
N VAL A 37 6.28 6.82 -14.86
CA VAL A 37 5.43 7.42 -13.82
C VAL A 37 5.43 6.47 -12.61
N GLY A 38 5.67 6.99 -11.42
CA GLY A 38 5.59 6.24 -10.17
C GLY A 38 4.51 6.81 -9.26
N GLY A 39 3.66 5.94 -8.71
CA GLY A 39 2.61 6.31 -7.77
C GLY A 39 2.48 5.35 -6.60
N VAL A 40 1.84 5.80 -5.52
CA VAL A 40 1.50 4.99 -4.36
C VAL A 40 0.02 4.62 -4.46
N MET A 41 -0.33 3.32 -4.41
CA MET A 41 -1.73 2.90 -4.43
C MET A 41 -2.42 3.24 -3.11
N ASN A 42 -1.77 2.96 -1.98
CA ASN A 42 -2.32 3.20 -0.66
C ASN A 42 -1.34 3.97 0.21
N GLU A 43 -1.66 5.25 0.46
CA GLU A 43 -0.88 6.10 1.35
C GLU A 43 -1.29 5.87 2.81
N SER A 44 -0.51 5.07 3.50
CA SER A 44 -0.83 4.62 4.87
C SER A 44 -0.73 5.74 5.92
N SER A 45 -0.07 6.84 5.62
CA SER A 45 0.03 7.98 6.54
C SER A 45 -1.29 8.75 6.65
N THR A 46 -2.06 8.78 5.57
CA THR A 46 -3.30 9.55 5.45
C THR A 46 -4.55 8.70 5.25
N GLY A 47 -4.38 7.40 4.99
CA GLY A 47 -5.51 6.50 4.68
C GLY A 47 -6.11 6.70 3.29
N ILE A 48 -5.34 7.28 2.35
CA ILE A 48 -5.75 7.48 0.97
C ILE A 48 -5.48 6.23 0.12
N ARG A 49 -6.49 5.84 -0.67
CA ARG A 49 -6.36 4.96 -1.82
C ARG A 49 -6.36 5.79 -3.10
N ASN A 50 -5.21 5.93 -3.72
CA ASN A 50 -5.10 6.64 -4.99
C ASN A 50 -5.74 5.85 -6.15
N PRO A 51 -6.35 6.53 -7.15
CA PRO A 51 -7.06 5.92 -8.26
C PRO A 51 -6.06 5.38 -9.33
N ILE A 52 -5.38 4.28 -8.97
CA ILE A 52 -4.32 3.67 -9.80
C ILE A 52 -4.87 3.19 -11.15
N GLU A 53 -6.11 2.75 -11.17
CA GLU A 53 -6.82 2.31 -12.37
C GLU A 53 -6.95 3.45 -13.39
N GLU A 54 -7.48 4.59 -12.97
CA GLU A 54 -7.66 5.76 -13.82
C GLU A 54 -6.32 6.39 -14.21
N ILE A 55 -5.32 6.33 -13.32
CA ILE A 55 -3.95 6.77 -13.62
C ILE A 55 -3.34 5.86 -14.69
N GLY A 56 -3.54 4.54 -14.57
CA GLY A 56 -3.10 3.57 -15.57
C GLY A 56 -3.71 3.84 -16.94
N ASP A 57 -5.01 4.15 -17.00
CA ASP A 57 -5.71 4.50 -18.23
C ASP A 57 -5.12 5.76 -18.89
N VAL A 58 -4.70 6.74 -18.09
CA VAL A 58 -3.99 7.93 -18.60
C VAL A 58 -2.63 7.53 -19.18
N ILE A 59 -1.84 6.73 -18.44
CA ILE A 59 -0.49 6.36 -18.86
C ILE A 59 -0.52 5.47 -20.10
N ALA A 60 -1.55 4.66 -20.30
CA ALA A 60 -1.73 3.83 -21.49
C ALA A 60 -1.76 4.63 -22.82
N GLU A 61 -2.03 5.93 -22.77
CA GLU A 61 -1.94 6.82 -23.93
C GLU A 61 -0.47 7.16 -24.31
N TYR A 62 0.50 6.80 -23.46
CA TYR A 62 1.94 7.09 -23.60
C TYR A 62 2.76 5.80 -23.63
N PRO A 63 2.80 5.07 -24.76
CA PRO A 63 3.30 3.69 -24.86
C PRO A 63 4.79 3.51 -24.50
N ASP A 64 5.57 4.59 -24.48
CA ASP A 64 6.99 4.55 -24.11
C ASP A 64 7.24 4.93 -22.63
N THR A 65 6.17 5.11 -21.84
CA THR A 65 6.20 5.48 -20.41
C THR A 65 5.74 4.31 -19.56
N TYR A 66 6.59 3.80 -18.69
CA TYR A 66 6.27 2.70 -17.79
C TYR A 66 5.51 3.18 -16.56
N PHE A 67 4.63 2.32 -16.02
CA PHE A 67 3.88 2.61 -14.80
C PHE A 67 4.37 1.73 -13.63
N ALA A 68 4.88 2.37 -12.57
CA ALA A 68 5.34 1.69 -11.37
C ALA A 68 4.48 2.06 -10.16
N VAL A 69 3.97 1.05 -9.44
CA VAL A 69 3.04 1.22 -8.33
C VAL A 69 3.64 0.69 -7.03
N ASP A 70 3.74 1.56 -6.04
CA ASP A 70 3.93 1.16 -4.65
C ASP A 70 2.59 0.71 -4.07
N ALA A 71 2.44 -0.59 -3.87
CA ALA A 71 1.28 -1.20 -3.25
C ALA A 71 1.64 -1.92 -1.94
N VAL A 72 2.66 -1.40 -1.23
CA VAL A 72 3.22 -2.03 -0.03
C VAL A 72 2.15 -2.34 1.01
N SER A 73 1.17 -1.48 1.21
CA SER A 73 0.13 -1.65 2.21
C SER A 73 -1.25 -2.02 1.66
N SER A 74 -1.41 -2.16 0.34
CA SER A 74 -2.68 -2.49 -0.31
C SER A 74 -2.69 -3.88 -0.94
N LEU A 75 -1.65 -4.24 -1.72
CA LEU A 75 -1.66 -5.49 -2.48
C LEU A 75 -1.84 -6.72 -1.56
N GLY A 76 -2.87 -7.51 -1.86
CA GLY A 76 -3.29 -8.65 -1.05
C GLY A 76 -4.39 -8.34 -0.02
N GLY A 77 -4.86 -7.08 0.04
CA GLY A 77 -6.02 -6.64 0.82
C GLY A 77 -6.95 -5.75 0.02
N ASP A 78 -6.45 -5.16 -1.05
CA ASP A 78 -7.18 -4.37 -2.02
C ASP A 78 -6.82 -4.91 -3.41
N TYR A 79 -7.80 -5.05 -4.29
CA TYR A 79 -7.63 -5.63 -5.60
C TYR A 79 -7.32 -4.55 -6.64
N VAL A 80 -6.42 -4.87 -7.54
CA VAL A 80 -6.16 -4.13 -8.77
C VAL A 80 -5.79 -5.12 -9.86
N ASP A 81 -6.37 -4.95 -11.06
CA ASP A 81 -5.98 -5.74 -12.23
C ASP A 81 -4.73 -5.11 -12.87
N ILE A 82 -3.60 -5.81 -12.71
CA ILE A 82 -2.29 -5.31 -13.12
C ILE A 82 -2.21 -5.20 -14.65
N ASP A 83 -2.75 -6.20 -15.36
CA ASP A 83 -2.68 -6.26 -16.82
C ASP A 83 -3.69 -5.30 -17.47
N GLU A 84 -4.91 -5.20 -16.92
CA GLU A 84 -5.96 -4.32 -17.44
C GLU A 84 -5.54 -2.84 -17.38
N HIS A 85 -4.86 -2.45 -16.30
CA HIS A 85 -4.46 -1.06 -16.06
C HIS A 85 -2.99 -0.75 -16.41
N GLY A 86 -2.35 -1.65 -17.16
CA GLY A 86 -1.01 -1.43 -17.72
C GLY A 86 0.07 -1.15 -16.67
N ILE A 87 -0.03 -1.80 -15.51
CA ILE A 87 0.97 -1.63 -14.44
C ILE A 87 2.20 -2.47 -14.78
N ASP A 88 3.31 -1.81 -15.06
CA ASP A 88 4.56 -2.47 -15.42
C ASP A 88 5.33 -3.04 -14.25
N VAL A 89 5.29 -2.32 -13.12
CA VAL A 89 5.95 -2.75 -11.88
C VAL A 89 5.04 -2.48 -10.71
N ILE A 90 4.72 -3.53 -9.94
CA ILE A 90 4.01 -3.36 -8.66
C ILE A 90 4.72 -4.15 -7.58
N PHE A 91 4.82 -3.59 -6.39
CA PHE A 91 5.48 -4.26 -5.28
C PHE A 91 4.75 -4.10 -3.96
N ALA A 92 4.94 -5.11 -3.10
CA ALA A 92 4.37 -5.16 -1.77
C ALA A 92 5.34 -5.80 -0.78
N SER A 93 5.08 -5.64 0.51
CA SER A 93 5.83 -6.28 1.57
C SER A 93 5.00 -7.28 2.37
N THR A 94 5.63 -8.37 2.80
CA THR A 94 4.93 -9.50 3.43
C THR A 94 4.31 -9.18 4.79
N GLN A 95 4.82 -8.17 5.53
CA GLN A 95 4.31 -7.78 6.85
C GLN A 95 3.09 -6.85 6.81
N LYS A 96 2.57 -6.56 5.63
CA LYS A 96 1.37 -5.75 5.41
C LYS A 96 0.17 -6.65 5.12
N ALA A 97 -0.60 -6.39 4.09
CA ALA A 97 -1.82 -7.13 3.76
C ALA A 97 -1.61 -8.65 3.54
N PHE A 98 -0.39 -9.11 3.27
CA PHE A 98 -0.07 -10.54 3.25
C PHE A 98 -0.06 -11.20 4.64
N ALA A 99 -0.18 -10.44 5.74
CA ALA A 99 -0.28 -10.94 7.11
C ALA A 99 0.85 -11.90 7.52
N MET A 100 2.08 -11.52 7.25
CA MET A 100 3.27 -12.31 7.54
C MET A 100 4.33 -11.51 8.29
N PRO A 101 5.32 -12.16 8.89
CA PRO A 101 6.50 -11.46 9.39
C PRO A 101 7.24 -10.71 8.26
N PRO A 102 7.94 -9.60 8.61
CA PRO A 102 8.80 -8.92 7.66
C PRO A 102 9.97 -9.82 7.18
N GLY A 103 10.50 -9.55 5.98
CA GLY A 103 11.69 -10.22 5.46
C GLY A 103 11.60 -10.67 4.01
N LEU A 104 10.45 -10.50 3.35
CA LEU A 104 10.28 -10.65 1.90
C LEU A 104 9.51 -9.45 1.32
N ALA A 105 9.76 -9.20 0.05
CA ALA A 105 8.91 -8.38 -0.80
C ALA A 105 8.36 -9.24 -1.94
N VAL A 106 7.17 -8.90 -2.40
CA VAL A 106 6.57 -9.43 -3.62
C VAL A 106 6.68 -8.32 -4.66
N CYS A 107 7.12 -8.68 -5.85
CA CYS A 107 7.19 -7.76 -6.97
C CYS A 107 6.70 -8.48 -8.23
N VAL A 108 5.82 -7.84 -8.97
CA VAL A 108 5.42 -8.25 -10.32
C VAL A 108 6.02 -7.25 -11.29
N VAL A 109 6.55 -7.72 -12.39
CA VAL A 109 7.15 -6.92 -13.45
C VAL A 109 6.60 -7.40 -14.79
N SER A 110 6.19 -6.47 -15.67
CA SER A 110 5.75 -6.80 -17.03
C SER A 110 6.92 -7.32 -17.89
N ASP A 111 6.60 -8.05 -18.92
CA ASP A 111 7.63 -8.53 -19.87
C ASP A 111 8.34 -7.33 -20.53
N GLU A 112 7.61 -6.27 -20.86
CA GLU A 112 8.13 -5.04 -21.45
C GLU A 112 9.11 -4.31 -20.52
N ALA A 113 8.76 -4.17 -19.24
CA ALA A 113 9.66 -3.56 -18.26
C ALA A 113 10.90 -4.41 -18.00
N TYR A 114 10.74 -5.74 -17.99
CA TYR A 114 11.88 -6.65 -17.88
C TYR A 114 12.80 -6.56 -19.10
N GLU A 115 12.27 -6.58 -20.32
CA GLU A 115 13.06 -6.43 -21.55
C GLU A 115 13.82 -5.10 -21.55
N ARG A 116 13.16 -4.02 -21.10
CA ARG A 116 13.79 -2.71 -20.97
C ARG A 116 14.95 -2.70 -19.98
N GLU A 117 14.83 -3.40 -18.85
CA GLU A 117 15.95 -3.54 -17.90
C GLU A 117 17.11 -4.32 -18.52
N VAL A 118 16.82 -5.37 -19.29
CA VAL A 118 17.85 -6.20 -19.97
C VAL A 118 18.70 -5.40 -20.96
N GLU A 119 18.11 -4.40 -21.61
CA GLU A 119 18.81 -3.50 -22.55
C GLU A 119 19.72 -2.49 -21.86
N LYS A 120 19.47 -2.19 -20.59
CA LYS A 120 20.23 -1.20 -19.81
C LYS A 120 21.46 -1.82 -19.15
N GLU A 121 22.41 -0.99 -18.82
CA GLU A 121 23.51 -1.40 -17.96
C GLU A 121 22.99 -1.65 -16.53
N GLU A 122 23.38 -2.79 -15.92
CA GLU A 122 22.95 -3.16 -14.58
C GLU A 122 23.38 -2.10 -13.55
N SER A 123 22.40 -1.42 -12.97
CA SER A 123 22.64 -0.35 -11.98
C SER A 123 22.69 -0.85 -10.54
N SER A 124 22.17 -2.05 -10.26
CA SER A 124 22.11 -2.61 -8.91
C SER A 124 22.41 -4.10 -8.91
N TRP A 125 23.43 -4.48 -8.14
CA TRP A 125 23.77 -5.90 -7.96
C TRP A 125 22.69 -6.67 -7.21
N TYR A 126 21.97 -6.05 -6.28
CA TYR A 126 21.01 -6.72 -5.42
C TYR A 126 19.57 -6.62 -5.94
N GLY A 127 19.18 -5.45 -6.47
CA GLY A 127 17.78 -5.12 -6.80
C GLY A 127 17.41 -5.28 -8.29
N GLY A 128 18.29 -5.80 -9.14
CA GLY A 128 17.99 -5.97 -10.56
C GLY A 128 17.11 -7.21 -10.82
N PHE A 129 15.99 -7.04 -11.52
CA PHE A 129 15.09 -8.14 -11.92
C PHE A 129 15.81 -9.15 -12.81
N ARG A 130 16.57 -8.64 -13.78
CA ARG A 130 17.39 -9.45 -14.68
C ARG A 130 18.26 -10.44 -13.91
N ARG A 131 18.96 -10.00 -12.88
CA ARG A 131 19.81 -10.87 -12.07
C ARG A 131 18.99 -11.95 -11.34
N CYS A 132 17.84 -11.58 -10.79
CA CYS A 132 16.97 -12.50 -10.08
C CYS A 132 16.44 -13.58 -11.02
N ILE A 133 15.91 -13.19 -12.17
CA ILE A 133 15.29 -14.07 -13.17
C ILE A 133 16.32 -14.94 -13.84
N ASP A 134 17.39 -14.38 -14.41
CA ASP A 134 18.48 -15.12 -15.06
C ASP A 134 19.13 -16.17 -14.15
N TYR A 135 19.27 -15.85 -12.85
CA TYR A 135 19.89 -16.78 -11.92
C TYR A 135 18.95 -17.94 -11.59
N TYR A 136 17.67 -17.64 -11.44
CA TYR A 136 16.64 -18.65 -11.23
C TYR A 136 16.50 -19.56 -12.45
N ASP A 137 16.40 -19.02 -13.65
CA ASP A 137 16.23 -19.78 -14.89
C ASP A 137 17.41 -20.70 -15.18
N ARG A 138 18.64 -20.23 -14.93
CA ARG A 138 19.84 -21.02 -15.18
C ARG A 138 20.15 -22.07 -14.12
N LYS A 139 19.74 -21.81 -12.85
CA LYS A 139 20.20 -22.66 -11.73
C LYS A 139 19.07 -23.15 -10.82
N GLY A 140 17.84 -22.68 -11.00
CA GLY A 140 16.72 -22.94 -10.08
C GLY A 140 16.98 -22.42 -8.67
N GLN A 141 17.75 -21.33 -8.52
CA GLN A 141 18.19 -20.78 -7.25
C GLN A 141 18.06 -19.27 -7.23
N THR A 142 17.94 -18.70 -6.04
CA THR A 142 18.07 -17.27 -5.83
C THR A 142 19.53 -16.82 -5.98
N HIS A 143 19.76 -15.57 -6.43
CA HIS A 143 21.10 -15.01 -6.62
C HIS A 143 21.85 -14.71 -5.30
N SER A 144 21.12 -14.70 -4.18
CA SER A 144 21.65 -14.52 -2.82
C SER A 144 21.00 -15.54 -1.88
N THR A 145 21.51 -15.67 -0.65
CA THR A 145 20.93 -16.57 0.35
C THR A 145 19.49 -16.18 0.68
N PRO A 146 18.49 -17.03 0.42
CA PRO A 146 17.10 -16.68 0.66
C PRO A 146 16.70 -16.84 2.14
N ALA A 147 15.69 -16.09 2.57
CA ALA A 147 15.06 -16.22 3.87
C ALA A 147 14.14 -17.46 3.90
N ILE A 148 14.69 -18.66 3.88
CA ILE A 148 13.97 -19.94 3.77
C ILE A 148 12.80 -20.05 4.76
N PRO A 149 12.94 -19.75 6.08
CA PRO A 149 11.81 -19.85 7.00
C PRO A 149 10.63 -18.96 6.61
N ILE A 150 10.90 -17.75 6.13
CA ILE A 150 9.85 -16.82 5.69
C ILE A 150 9.24 -17.28 4.36
N MET A 151 10.04 -17.83 3.44
CA MET A 151 9.52 -18.40 2.19
C MET A 151 8.58 -19.60 2.44
N LEU A 152 8.89 -20.43 3.43
CA LEU A 152 8.01 -21.54 3.81
C LEU A 152 6.71 -21.04 4.45
N ALA A 153 6.77 -20.00 5.28
CA ALA A 153 5.60 -19.33 5.82
C ALA A 153 4.78 -18.67 4.71
N TYR A 154 5.43 -17.99 3.77
CA TYR A 154 4.80 -17.38 2.59
C TYR A 154 4.04 -18.42 1.75
N ARG A 155 4.64 -19.58 1.48
CA ARG A 155 3.97 -20.68 0.78
C ARG A 155 2.71 -21.16 1.49
N LYS A 156 2.70 -21.17 2.85
CA LYS A 156 1.51 -21.52 3.64
C LYS A 156 0.45 -20.43 3.53
N GLN A 157 0.86 -19.19 3.67
CA GLN A 157 -0.05 -18.04 3.60
C GLN A 157 -0.69 -17.89 2.21
N MET A 158 0.08 -18.05 1.13
CA MET A 158 -0.46 -18.05 -0.22
C MET A 158 -1.56 -19.10 -0.43
N LYS A 159 -1.41 -20.30 0.17
CA LYS A 159 -2.46 -21.31 0.10
C LYS A 159 -3.73 -20.90 0.83
N ARG A 160 -3.63 -20.13 1.92
CA ARG A 160 -4.79 -19.60 2.64
C ARG A 160 -5.47 -18.51 1.82
N MET A 161 -4.69 -17.56 1.30
CA MET A 161 -5.19 -16.48 0.47
C MET A 161 -5.86 -17.00 -0.82
N LEU A 162 -5.26 -18.00 -1.49
CA LEU A 162 -5.88 -18.67 -2.64
C LEU A 162 -7.15 -19.44 -2.28
N GLY A 163 -7.25 -19.96 -1.07
CA GLY A 163 -8.44 -20.64 -0.56
C GLY A 163 -9.58 -19.68 -0.22
N GLU A 164 -9.25 -18.46 0.18
CA GLU A 164 -10.20 -17.36 0.41
C GLU A 164 -10.68 -16.74 -0.92
N THR A 165 -9.90 -16.86 -1.99
CA THR A 165 -9.96 -16.17 -3.28
C THR A 165 -9.60 -14.68 -3.18
N HIS A 166 -9.27 -14.06 -4.31
CA HIS A 166 -8.94 -12.62 -4.30
C HIS A 166 -10.19 -11.77 -4.11
N GLU A 167 -11.32 -12.17 -4.70
CA GLU A 167 -12.59 -11.48 -4.51
C GLU A 167 -13.08 -11.56 -3.06
N GLY A 168 -13.04 -12.75 -2.45
CA GLY A 168 -13.46 -12.93 -1.07
C GLY A 168 -12.58 -12.15 -0.10
N ARG A 169 -11.27 -12.04 -0.42
CA ARG A 169 -10.33 -11.29 0.39
C ARG A 169 -10.54 -9.78 0.25
N ASP A 170 -10.77 -9.29 -0.95
CA ASP A 170 -11.13 -7.89 -1.21
C ASP A 170 -12.43 -7.51 -0.52
N GLU A 171 -13.48 -8.33 -0.66
CA GLU A 171 -14.77 -8.11 0.00
C GLU A 171 -14.63 -8.04 1.53
N ARG A 172 -13.87 -8.96 2.14
CA ARG A 172 -13.64 -8.94 3.58
C ARG A 172 -12.90 -7.67 4.03
N HIS A 173 -11.86 -7.24 3.30
CA HIS A 173 -11.16 -6.00 3.66
C HIS A 173 -12.07 -4.78 3.52
N ARG A 174 -12.92 -4.74 2.51
CA ARG A 174 -13.92 -3.68 2.33
C ARG A 174 -14.92 -3.66 3.49
N GLU A 175 -15.48 -4.81 3.86
CA GLU A 175 -16.39 -4.92 4.99
C GLU A 175 -15.75 -4.43 6.31
N VAL A 176 -14.53 -4.86 6.58
CA VAL A 176 -13.79 -4.43 7.79
C VAL A 176 -13.47 -2.93 7.75
N ALA A 177 -13.09 -2.40 6.59
CA ALA A 177 -12.81 -0.98 6.42
C ALA A 177 -14.08 -0.12 6.60
N GLU A 178 -15.20 -0.53 6.01
CA GLU A 178 -16.49 0.14 6.17
C GLU A 178 -16.93 0.16 7.63
N TYR A 179 -16.89 -0.99 8.30
CA TYR A 179 -17.18 -1.10 9.73
C TYR A 179 -16.31 -0.15 10.56
N THR A 180 -15.00 -0.12 10.29
CA THR A 180 -14.05 0.74 11.03
C THR A 180 -14.41 2.22 10.87
N ARG A 181 -14.69 2.65 9.63
CA ARG A 181 -15.07 4.05 9.36
C ARG A 181 -16.43 4.41 9.94
N GLU A 182 -17.44 3.53 9.77
CA GLU A 182 -18.77 3.76 10.35
C GLU A 182 -18.70 3.94 11.87
N ARG A 183 -17.92 3.09 12.54
CA ARG A 183 -17.73 3.17 13.99
C ARG A 183 -16.99 4.46 14.41
N ALA A 184 -15.94 4.82 13.68
CA ALA A 184 -15.21 6.06 13.96
C ALA A 184 -16.06 7.30 13.77
N ARG A 185 -16.88 7.35 12.73
CA ARG A 185 -17.77 8.48 12.40
C ARG A 185 -18.86 8.76 13.45
N GLU A 186 -19.11 7.85 14.39
CA GLU A 186 -20.00 8.11 15.53
C GLU A 186 -19.40 9.19 16.46
N HIS A 187 -18.10 9.37 16.46
CA HIS A 187 -17.38 10.21 17.41
C HIS A 187 -16.47 11.28 16.78
N VAL A 188 -15.87 10.97 15.64
CA VAL A 188 -14.81 11.73 14.95
C VAL A 188 -15.05 11.74 13.43
N GLU A 189 -14.15 12.35 12.68
CA GLU A 189 -14.26 12.48 11.23
C GLU A 189 -13.16 11.69 10.52
N ASP A 190 -13.41 11.24 9.29
CA ASP A 190 -12.38 10.65 8.45
C ASP A 190 -11.40 11.74 8.00
N PHE A 191 -10.12 11.39 7.95
CA PHE A 191 -9.09 12.31 7.49
C PHE A 191 -8.91 12.34 5.97
N PRO A 192 -8.98 11.21 5.23
CA PRO A 192 -8.83 11.19 3.79
C PRO A 192 -9.96 11.90 3.05
N GLU A 193 -9.66 12.39 1.85
CA GLU A 193 -10.63 12.91 0.90
C GLU A 193 -11.75 11.87 0.64
N GLU A 194 -13.00 12.34 0.67
CA GLU A 194 -14.19 11.50 0.48
C GLU A 194 -14.15 10.78 -0.87
N GLY A 195 -14.37 9.46 -0.83
CA GLY A 195 -14.34 8.58 -2.00
C GLY A 195 -12.97 7.98 -2.32
N TYR A 196 -11.92 8.37 -1.58
CA TYR A 196 -10.57 7.84 -1.72
C TYR A 196 -10.05 7.13 -0.47
N GLU A 197 -10.96 6.67 0.38
CA GLU A 197 -10.61 6.00 1.62
C GLU A 197 -10.00 4.62 1.38
N SER A 198 -8.92 4.32 2.10
CA SER A 198 -8.22 3.04 2.02
C SER A 198 -9.06 1.86 2.54
N GLN A 199 -8.87 0.69 1.92
CA GLN A 199 -9.46 -0.58 2.38
C GLN A 199 -8.57 -1.33 3.39
N THR A 200 -7.38 -0.80 3.73
CA THR A 200 -6.40 -1.51 4.56
C THR A 200 -5.99 -0.76 5.82
N VAL A 201 -6.24 0.53 5.85
CA VAL A 201 -5.99 1.40 7.01
C VAL A 201 -7.00 2.54 7.03
N THR A 202 -7.62 2.81 8.18
CA THR A 202 -8.47 3.98 8.39
C THR A 202 -7.65 5.04 9.11
N CYS A 203 -7.51 6.22 8.53
CA CYS A 203 -6.95 7.40 9.17
C CYS A 203 -8.09 8.31 9.62
N ILE A 204 -8.03 8.73 10.86
CA ILE A 204 -9.10 9.40 11.56
C ILE A 204 -8.59 10.77 12.03
N GLU A 205 -9.36 11.83 11.79
CA GLU A 205 -9.08 13.17 12.30
C GLU A 205 -9.40 13.25 13.79
N ASN A 206 -8.46 13.74 14.60
CA ASN A 206 -8.62 13.88 16.05
C ASN A 206 -9.44 15.12 16.41
N THR A 207 -10.68 15.19 15.95
CA THR A 207 -11.59 16.34 16.18
C THR A 207 -11.99 16.49 17.64
N ARG A 208 -11.84 15.45 18.46
CA ARG A 208 -12.13 15.46 19.91
C ARG A 208 -10.96 15.94 20.75
N GLY A 209 -9.74 16.00 20.19
CA GLY A 209 -8.54 16.39 20.91
C GLY A 209 -8.12 15.40 21.99
N ILE A 210 -8.34 14.09 21.73
CA ILE A 210 -7.87 13.03 22.62
C ILE A 210 -6.33 13.03 22.66
N ASP A 211 -5.74 12.68 23.79
CA ASP A 211 -4.32 12.39 23.88
C ASP A 211 -4.05 11.01 23.25
N VAL A 212 -3.69 11.03 21.96
CA VAL A 212 -3.50 9.79 21.17
C VAL A 212 -2.41 8.91 21.77
N ALA A 213 -1.32 9.52 22.23
CA ALA A 213 -0.20 8.75 22.79
C ALA A 213 -0.57 8.07 24.12
N GLU A 214 -1.28 8.76 25.00
CA GLU A 214 -1.80 8.21 26.26
C GLU A 214 -2.82 7.09 25.99
N THR A 215 -3.75 7.33 25.04
CA THR A 215 -4.76 6.34 24.65
C THR A 215 -4.13 5.06 24.10
N ILE A 216 -3.14 5.17 23.19
CA ILE A 216 -2.39 4.01 22.69
C ILE A 216 -1.73 3.24 23.83
N GLY A 217 -1.09 3.96 24.77
CA GLY A 217 -0.42 3.34 25.93
C GLY A 217 -1.40 2.56 26.79
N THR A 218 -2.54 3.15 27.15
CA THR A 218 -3.56 2.54 28.00
C THR A 218 -4.24 1.35 27.29
N VAL A 219 -4.61 1.49 26.02
CA VAL A 219 -5.19 0.37 25.22
C VAL A 219 -4.20 -0.80 25.14
N SER A 220 -2.90 -0.50 24.97
CA SER A 220 -1.88 -1.55 24.95
C SER A 220 -1.72 -2.26 26.29
N GLU A 221 -1.76 -1.54 27.40
CA GLU A 221 -1.56 -2.10 28.75
C GLU A 221 -2.78 -2.87 29.26
N GLU A 222 -3.99 -2.35 29.02
CA GLU A 222 -5.22 -2.92 29.59
C GLU A 222 -5.90 -3.95 28.69
N TYR A 223 -5.77 -3.81 27.36
CA TYR A 223 -6.47 -4.64 26.37
C TYR A 223 -5.55 -5.52 25.54
N ASP A 224 -4.22 -5.36 25.64
CA ASP A 224 -3.21 -6.05 24.80
C ASP A 224 -3.43 -5.80 23.29
N MET A 225 -3.90 -4.59 22.94
CA MET A 225 -4.19 -4.15 21.58
C MET A 225 -3.39 -2.90 21.25
N VAL A 226 -3.16 -2.65 19.96
CA VAL A 226 -2.38 -1.49 19.51
C VAL A 226 -3.01 -0.88 18.25
N PHE A 227 -3.12 0.43 18.22
CA PHE A 227 -3.35 1.24 17.03
C PHE A 227 -2.22 2.25 16.87
N SER A 228 -2.23 3.10 15.86
CA SER A 228 -1.10 3.99 15.56
C SER A 228 -1.52 5.46 15.66
N ASN A 229 -0.65 6.31 16.17
CA ASN A 229 -0.80 7.76 16.03
C ASN A 229 -0.70 8.18 14.55
N GLY A 230 -0.95 9.46 14.26
CA GLY A 230 -0.71 10.05 12.95
C GLY A 230 0.76 9.94 12.52
N TYR A 231 1.06 10.44 11.35
CA TYR A 231 2.40 10.34 10.77
C TYR A 231 3.01 11.73 10.52
N GLY A 232 4.28 11.91 10.87
CA GLY A 232 5.00 13.15 10.60
C GLY A 232 4.32 14.38 11.22
N ASP A 233 4.03 15.36 10.39
CA ASP A 233 3.48 16.67 10.83
C ASP A 233 2.02 16.57 11.32
N ILE A 234 1.28 15.54 10.90
CA ILE A 234 -0.10 15.27 11.35
C ILE A 234 -0.18 14.29 12.54
N GLY A 235 0.92 14.11 13.27
CA GLY A 235 1.08 13.09 14.30
C GLY A 235 0.06 13.16 15.45
N GLU A 236 -0.30 14.37 15.89
CA GLU A 236 -1.28 14.61 16.97
C GLU A 236 -2.67 14.99 16.43
N GLU A 237 -2.74 15.35 15.16
CA GLU A 237 -3.99 15.74 14.50
C GLU A 237 -4.79 14.53 14.00
N THR A 238 -4.14 13.37 13.91
CA THR A 238 -4.75 12.15 13.41
C THR A 238 -4.31 10.90 14.19
N PHE A 239 -5.05 9.83 14.05
CA PHE A 239 -4.63 8.48 14.44
C PHE A 239 -5.13 7.45 13.43
N ARG A 240 -4.57 6.24 13.47
CA ARG A 240 -4.80 5.25 12.42
C ARG A 240 -5.10 3.88 13.00
N ILE A 241 -6.13 3.24 12.43
CA ILE A 241 -6.48 1.85 12.70
C ILE A 241 -6.10 1.02 11.47
N GLY A 242 -5.09 0.16 11.60
CA GLY A 242 -4.70 -0.79 10.57
C GLY A 242 -5.57 -2.05 10.65
N HIS A 243 -6.27 -2.36 9.57
CA HIS A 243 -7.15 -3.53 9.51
C HIS A 243 -6.81 -4.47 8.33
N MET A 244 -5.62 -4.31 7.77
CA MET A 244 -5.10 -5.18 6.70
C MET A 244 -4.76 -6.59 7.18
N GLY A 245 -4.79 -7.54 6.27
CA GLY A 245 -4.30 -8.90 6.52
C GLY A 245 -5.40 -9.87 6.94
N GLU A 246 -5.37 -10.38 8.16
CA GLU A 246 -6.31 -11.40 8.67
C GLU A 246 -7.33 -10.82 9.66
N HIS A 247 -7.48 -9.50 9.72
CA HIS A 247 -8.47 -8.88 10.59
C HIS A 247 -9.90 -9.20 10.15
N THR A 248 -10.79 -9.32 11.12
CA THR A 248 -12.23 -9.49 10.94
C THR A 248 -12.97 -8.34 11.62
N VAL A 249 -14.25 -8.17 11.34
CA VAL A 249 -15.10 -7.18 12.00
C VAL A 249 -15.02 -7.34 13.52
N GLU A 250 -15.11 -8.57 14.07
CA GLU A 250 -15.06 -8.78 15.50
C GLU A 250 -13.72 -8.35 16.12
N SER A 251 -12.61 -8.51 15.38
CA SER A 251 -11.30 -8.07 15.88
C SER A 251 -11.16 -6.56 15.93
N ILE A 252 -11.79 -5.86 15.01
CA ILE A 252 -11.81 -4.39 14.96
C ILE A 252 -12.83 -3.82 15.96
N GLU A 253 -14.01 -4.46 16.11
CA GLU A 253 -14.99 -4.12 17.15
C GLU A 253 -14.35 -4.11 18.53
N ALA A 254 -13.59 -5.16 18.88
CA ALA A 254 -12.89 -5.22 20.15
C ALA A 254 -11.85 -4.08 20.32
N LEU A 255 -11.16 -3.68 19.25
CA LEU A 255 -10.22 -2.57 19.28
C LEU A 255 -10.92 -1.21 19.41
N THR A 256 -11.99 -0.99 18.64
CA THR A 256 -12.74 0.28 18.70
C THR A 256 -13.42 0.46 20.04
N ASP A 257 -14.03 -0.59 20.60
CA ASP A 257 -14.60 -0.57 21.95
C ASP A 257 -13.55 -0.21 23.01
N ALA A 258 -12.33 -0.76 22.89
CA ALA A 258 -11.23 -0.42 23.80
C ALA A 258 -10.77 1.03 23.65
N ILE A 259 -10.72 1.57 22.42
CA ILE A 259 -10.38 2.97 22.18
C ILE A 259 -11.45 3.88 22.78
N GLU A 260 -12.72 3.61 22.57
CA GLU A 260 -13.84 4.39 23.09
C GLU A 260 -13.89 4.39 24.62
N ASP A 261 -13.68 3.24 25.25
CA ASP A 261 -13.64 3.13 26.73
C ASP A 261 -12.50 3.96 27.34
N VAL A 262 -11.32 3.92 26.72
CA VAL A 262 -10.13 4.65 27.23
C VAL A 262 -10.21 6.15 26.91
N ALA A 263 -10.73 6.52 25.75
CA ALA A 263 -10.81 7.91 25.30
C ALA A 263 -12.08 8.64 25.76
N ASP A 264 -13.00 7.97 26.46
CA ASP A 264 -14.32 8.48 26.90
C ASP A 264 -15.14 9.05 25.71
N LEU A 265 -15.20 8.26 24.62
CA LEU A 265 -15.89 8.58 23.36
C LEU A 265 -17.32 8.01 23.31
#